data_ea69eef3723c97abcfb234b72de2f34b
#
_entry.id   ea69eef3723c97abcfb234b72de2f34b
#
_cell.length_a   1.000
_cell.length_b   1.000
_cell.length_c   1.000
_cell.angle_alpha   90.00
_cell.angle_beta   90.00
_cell.angle_gamma   90.00
#
_symmetry.space_group_name_H-M   'P 1'
#
loop_
_entity.id
_entity.type
_entity.pdbx_description
1 polymer ?
#
loop_
_entity_poly.entity_id
_entity_poly.type
_entity_poly.pdbx_seq_one_letter_code
_entity_poly.pdbx_strand_id
1 'polypeptide(L)'
;MYKIIARDGNAKREEFQTVHGTIQTPVFMNVGTAAAIKGAVATTDLKEIGTQVELSNTYHLHVRPGDKIVKQMGGLHKFMNWDRPILTDSGGFQVFSLAGLRKIKEEGVTFRSHIDGHKIFMGPEESMQIQSNLASTIAMAFDECPSSVAERSYVEDSVARTTRWLARCKTEMARLNSLEDTINKNQLLFGINQGAIFDDIRIDHAKAISEMNLDGYAVGGLAVGESHEEMYHILDVTVPHLPLEKPTYLMGVGTPANILEAVDRGVDFFDCVYPSRNGRHGHVYTNQGKRNLFNAKYELDQRPIEEGCQCPACRNYSRGYIRHLLKAKEMLGMRLCVLHNLYFYNTMMSEIRQAIEEGRYKEYKKQKLEGFLENDKK
;
A
#
# COMPACT_ATOMS: atom_id res chain seq x y z
N MET A 1 -16.30 -10.04 -7.29
CA MET A 1 -15.86 -11.06 -8.30
C MET A 1 -14.49 -10.63 -8.82
N TYR A 2 -13.56 -11.57 -8.96
CA TYR A 2 -12.21 -11.35 -9.50
C TYR A 2 -12.13 -11.99 -10.89
N LYS A 3 -11.63 -11.27 -11.89
CA LYS A 3 -11.60 -11.73 -13.27
C LYS A 3 -10.28 -11.35 -13.93
N ILE A 4 -9.52 -12.34 -14.37
CA ILE A 4 -8.32 -12.15 -15.18
C ILE A 4 -8.75 -11.77 -16.61
N ILE A 5 -8.28 -10.62 -17.10
CA ILE A 5 -8.56 -10.08 -18.43
C ILE A 5 -7.47 -10.49 -19.41
N ALA A 6 -6.20 -10.35 -19.00
CA ALA A 6 -5.03 -10.71 -19.79
C ALA A 6 -3.85 -11.15 -18.92
N ARG A 7 -2.90 -11.85 -19.52
CA ARG A 7 -1.63 -12.25 -18.88
C ARG A 7 -0.47 -12.11 -19.87
N ASP A 8 0.69 -11.72 -19.31
CA ASP A 8 1.97 -11.76 -20.02
C ASP A 8 3.02 -12.37 -19.08
N GLY A 9 3.33 -13.64 -19.27
CA GLY A 9 4.08 -14.43 -18.28
C GLY A 9 3.31 -14.57 -16.97
N ASN A 10 3.92 -14.15 -15.84
CA ASN A 10 3.25 -14.13 -14.54
C ASN A 10 2.49 -12.82 -14.28
N ALA A 11 2.78 -11.75 -15.01
CA ALA A 11 2.06 -10.50 -14.90
C ALA A 11 0.59 -10.68 -15.30
N LYS A 12 -0.31 -10.14 -14.48
CA LYS A 12 -1.75 -10.29 -14.65
C LYS A 12 -2.44 -8.93 -14.76
N ARG A 13 -3.40 -8.82 -15.66
CA ARG A 13 -4.33 -7.70 -15.80
C ARG A 13 -5.71 -8.19 -15.40
N GLU A 14 -6.27 -7.64 -14.32
CA GLU A 14 -7.54 -8.12 -13.79
C GLU A 14 -8.51 -7.00 -13.43
N GLU A 15 -9.76 -7.42 -13.22
CA GLU A 15 -10.83 -6.63 -12.62
C GLU A 15 -11.25 -7.26 -11.30
N PHE A 16 -11.14 -6.49 -10.23
CA PHE A 16 -11.58 -6.88 -8.89
C PHE A 16 -12.79 -6.04 -8.47
N GLN A 17 -13.95 -6.67 -8.48
CA GLN A 17 -15.21 -6.01 -8.21
C GLN A 17 -15.48 -5.90 -6.71
N THR A 18 -15.78 -4.69 -6.24
CA THR A 18 -16.08 -4.39 -4.85
C THR A 18 -17.38 -3.61 -4.73
N VAL A 19 -17.88 -3.42 -3.52
CA VAL A 19 -19.09 -2.60 -3.26
C VAL A 19 -18.89 -1.10 -3.55
N HIS A 20 -17.62 -0.63 -3.63
CA HIS A 20 -17.28 0.76 -3.91
C HIS A 20 -16.67 0.95 -5.32
N GLY A 21 -16.93 0.01 -6.21
CA GLY A 21 -16.47 0.05 -7.60
C GLY A 21 -15.46 -1.05 -7.94
N THR A 22 -15.12 -1.12 -9.22
CA THR A 22 -14.18 -2.10 -9.76
C THR A 22 -12.75 -1.57 -9.71
N ILE A 23 -11.85 -2.34 -9.14
CA ILE A 23 -10.42 -2.06 -9.12
C ILE A 23 -9.78 -2.70 -10.35
N GLN A 24 -9.07 -1.91 -11.15
CA GLN A 24 -8.29 -2.36 -12.29
C GLN A 24 -6.87 -2.64 -11.83
N THR A 25 -6.42 -3.89 -11.88
CA THR A 25 -5.10 -4.29 -11.44
C THR A 25 -4.13 -4.54 -12.61
N PRO A 26 -2.82 -4.42 -12.43
CA PRO A 26 -2.13 -3.98 -11.21
C PRO A 26 -2.47 -2.55 -10.79
N VAL A 27 -2.47 -2.28 -9.48
CA VAL A 27 -2.87 -1.00 -8.90
C VAL A 27 -1.92 -0.54 -7.81
N PHE A 28 -1.66 0.77 -7.75
CA PHE A 28 -0.98 1.43 -6.64
C PHE A 28 -2.01 2.13 -5.76
N MET A 29 -2.04 1.81 -4.48
CA MET A 29 -2.92 2.43 -3.49
C MET A 29 -2.23 3.66 -2.89
N ASN A 30 -2.84 4.81 -3.04
CA ASN A 30 -2.28 6.04 -2.50
C ASN A 30 -2.50 6.11 -0.98
N VAL A 31 -1.41 6.27 -0.21
CA VAL A 31 -1.44 6.14 1.25
C VAL A 31 -1.89 7.43 1.92
N GLY A 32 -3.10 7.40 2.47
CA GLY A 32 -3.71 8.44 3.29
C GLY A 32 -3.74 8.06 4.76
N THR A 33 -2.60 8.06 5.43
CA THR A 33 -2.36 7.56 6.80
C THR A 33 -3.49 7.82 7.81
N ALA A 34 -4.06 9.02 7.79
CA ALA A 34 -5.14 9.42 8.71
C ALA A 34 -6.30 10.05 7.95
N ALA A 35 -6.89 9.30 7.00
CA ALA A 35 -7.93 9.74 6.09
C ALA A 35 -7.53 10.96 5.24
N ALA A 36 -6.24 11.13 4.98
CA ALA A 36 -5.70 12.20 4.15
C ALA A 36 -4.27 11.89 3.69
N ILE A 37 -3.94 12.28 2.47
CA ILE A 37 -2.56 12.19 1.97
C ILE A 37 -1.72 13.30 2.60
N LYS A 38 -0.62 12.94 3.25
CA LYS A 38 0.34 13.92 3.76
C LYS A 38 0.94 14.72 2.61
N GLY A 39 0.77 16.04 2.64
CA GLY A 39 1.17 16.96 1.56
C GLY A 39 0.00 17.78 1.04
N ALA A 40 -1.07 17.88 1.83
CA ALA A 40 -2.25 18.71 1.53
C ALA A 40 -2.94 18.34 0.20
N VAL A 41 -3.04 17.04 -0.10
CA VAL A 41 -3.75 16.51 -1.27
C VAL A 41 -5.15 16.11 -0.84
N ALA A 42 -6.16 16.72 -1.45
CA ALA A 42 -7.56 16.44 -1.18
C ALA A 42 -8.07 15.22 -1.97
N THR A 43 -9.21 14.68 -1.57
CA THR A 43 -9.87 13.58 -2.30
C THR A 43 -10.28 13.97 -3.72
N THR A 44 -10.63 15.25 -3.95
CA THR A 44 -10.87 15.81 -5.28
C THR A 44 -9.63 15.73 -6.16
N ASP A 45 -8.46 16.05 -5.60
CA ASP A 45 -7.18 15.91 -6.31
C ASP A 45 -6.89 14.44 -6.65
N LEU A 46 -7.16 13.52 -5.72
CA LEU A 46 -6.98 12.08 -5.95
C LEU A 46 -7.87 11.57 -7.10
N LYS A 47 -9.10 12.06 -7.18
CA LYS A 47 -10.00 11.75 -8.31
C LYS A 47 -9.45 12.27 -9.64
N GLU A 48 -8.95 13.51 -9.67
CA GLU A 48 -8.37 14.14 -10.86
C GLU A 48 -7.13 13.38 -11.37
N ILE A 49 -6.28 12.89 -10.46
CA ILE A 49 -5.07 12.15 -10.84
C ILE A 49 -5.30 10.64 -11.05
N GLY A 50 -6.55 10.19 -11.09
CA GLY A 50 -6.91 8.82 -11.44
C GLY A 50 -6.67 7.78 -10.35
N THR A 51 -6.61 8.17 -9.07
CA THR A 51 -6.50 7.23 -7.94
C THR A 51 -7.69 6.29 -7.91
N GLN A 52 -7.45 5.00 -7.88
CA GLN A 52 -8.51 3.98 -7.81
C GLN A 52 -8.79 3.54 -6.37
N VAL A 53 -7.74 3.37 -5.58
CA VAL A 53 -7.82 2.88 -4.21
C VAL A 53 -7.01 3.78 -3.30
N GLU A 54 -7.60 4.18 -2.18
CA GLU A 54 -6.90 4.85 -1.08
C GLU A 54 -6.59 3.84 0.01
N LEU A 55 -5.43 3.95 0.66
CA LEU A 55 -5.07 3.16 1.83
C LEU A 55 -5.06 4.03 3.07
N SER A 56 -5.87 3.69 4.06
CA SER A 56 -5.90 4.33 5.39
C SER A 56 -5.34 3.42 6.48
N ASN A 57 -4.65 4.00 7.47
CA ASN A 57 -4.01 3.22 8.53
C ASN A 57 -4.92 3.05 9.75
N THR A 58 -5.25 1.81 10.06
CA THR A 58 -6.11 1.40 11.17
C THR A 58 -5.64 1.93 12.53
N TYR A 59 -4.37 1.73 12.86
CA TYR A 59 -3.80 2.20 14.13
C TYR A 59 -3.90 3.72 14.29
N HIS A 60 -3.51 4.48 13.27
CA HIS A 60 -3.54 5.94 13.33
C HIS A 60 -4.95 6.49 13.52
N LEU A 61 -5.91 5.92 12.81
CA LEU A 61 -7.32 6.34 12.89
C LEU A 61 -7.99 5.88 14.18
N HIS A 62 -7.59 4.73 14.74
CA HIS A 62 -8.04 4.28 16.07
C HIS A 62 -7.57 5.23 17.18
N VAL A 63 -6.32 5.66 17.14
CA VAL A 63 -5.75 6.57 18.15
C VAL A 63 -6.28 7.99 17.96
N ARG A 64 -6.47 8.44 16.72
CA ARG A 64 -6.97 9.78 16.39
C ARG A 64 -7.64 9.83 15.00
N PRO A 65 -8.91 10.20 14.89
CA PRO A 65 -9.81 10.75 15.93
C PRO A 65 -10.44 9.66 16.83
N GLY A 66 -10.30 8.39 16.50
CA GLY A 66 -10.98 7.24 17.06
C GLY A 66 -11.96 6.62 16.07
N ASP A 67 -11.88 5.30 15.89
CA ASP A 67 -12.71 4.55 14.96
C ASP A 67 -14.22 4.68 15.23
N LYS A 68 -14.62 4.81 16.52
CA LYS A 68 -16.01 5.03 16.90
C LYS A 68 -16.54 6.39 16.41
N ILE A 69 -15.70 7.43 16.42
CA ILE A 69 -16.07 8.74 15.86
C ILE A 69 -16.25 8.61 14.35
N VAL A 70 -15.33 7.91 13.66
CA VAL A 70 -15.45 7.67 12.21
C VAL A 70 -16.72 6.89 11.89
N LYS A 71 -17.08 5.86 12.71
CA LYS A 71 -18.35 5.14 12.57
C LYS A 71 -19.55 6.06 12.68
N GLN A 72 -19.59 6.95 13.70
CA GLN A 72 -20.67 7.92 13.88
C GLN A 72 -20.80 8.90 12.72
N MET A 73 -19.67 9.21 12.05
CA MET A 73 -19.64 10.05 10.85
C MET A 73 -20.00 9.28 9.56
N GLY A 74 -20.35 7.99 9.66
CA GLY A 74 -20.79 7.16 8.55
C GLY A 74 -19.68 6.40 7.81
N GLY A 75 -18.56 6.16 8.48
CA GLY A 75 -17.38 5.46 7.95
C GLY A 75 -16.45 6.37 7.16
N LEU A 76 -15.28 5.84 6.77
CA LEU A 76 -14.24 6.61 6.08
C LEU A 76 -14.72 7.27 4.78
N HIS A 77 -15.53 6.57 3.99
CA HIS A 77 -16.03 7.10 2.73
C HIS A 77 -16.78 8.42 2.89
N LYS A 78 -17.69 8.51 3.88
CA LYS A 78 -18.39 9.76 4.19
C LYS A 78 -17.48 10.75 4.90
N PHE A 79 -16.67 10.28 5.84
CA PHE A 79 -15.79 11.11 6.65
C PHE A 79 -14.80 11.92 5.82
N MET A 80 -14.19 11.30 4.78
CA MET A 80 -13.22 11.96 3.92
C MET A 80 -13.76 12.36 2.52
N ASN A 81 -15.05 12.18 2.26
CA ASN A 81 -15.69 12.43 0.98
C ASN A 81 -15.01 11.67 -0.18
N TRP A 82 -14.88 10.35 -0.01
CA TRP A 82 -14.29 9.45 -0.99
C TRP A 82 -15.29 8.36 -1.38
N ASP A 83 -15.49 8.14 -2.69
CA ASP A 83 -16.51 7.24 -3.23
C ASP A 83 -15.92 5.98 -3.92
N ARG A 84 -14.59 5.81 -3.87
CA ARG A 84 -13.89 4.67 -4.47
C ARG A 84 -13.38 3.73 -3.37
N PRO A 85 -12.87 2.52 -3.73
CA PRO A 85 -12.36 1.58 -2.74
C PRO A 85 -11.35 2.17 -1.77
N ILE A 86 -11.44 1.72 -0.51
CA ILE A 86 -10.46 1.99 0.56
C ILE A 86 -9.98 0.65 1.09
N LEU A 87 -8.66 0.48 1.21
CA LEU A 87 -8.06 -0.59 1.99
C LEU A 87 -7.60 -0.03 3.34
N THR A 88 -7.93 -0.72 4.44
CA THR A 88 -7.32 -0.44 5.75
C THR A 88 -6.30 -1.52 6.08
N ASP A 89 -5.10 -1.09 6.54
CA ASP A 89 -4.10 -2.02 7.04
C ASP A 89 -4.55 -2.70 8.35
N SER A 90 -3.81 -3.72 8.78
CA SER A 90 -4.15 -4.45 10.02
C SER A 90 -3.91 -3.64 11.31
N GLY A 91 -3.09 -2.59 11.24
CA GLY A 91 -2.51 -1.90 12.39
C GLY A 91 -1.31 -2.63 13.00
N GLY A 92 -1.06 -3.89 12.61
CA GLY A 92 0.02 -4.73 13.16
C GLY A 92 1.40 -4.12 12.97
N PHE A 93 1.76 -3.74 11.76
CA PHE A 93 3.08 -3.16 11.48
C PHE A 93 3.39 -1.92 12.34
N GLN A 94 2.43 -1.02 12.55
CA GLN A 94 2.62 0.17 13.38
C GLN A 94 2.82 -0.22 14.86
N VAL A 95 2.11 -1.22 15.33
CA VAL A 95 2.32 -1.79 16.67
C VAL A 95 3.73 -2.36 16.81
N PHE A 96 4.25 -3.02 15.78
CA PHE A 96 5.59 -3.60 15.78
C PHE A 96 6.70 -2.56 15.55
N SER A 97 6.49 -1.54 14.74
CA SER A 97 7.50 -0.54 14.38
C SER A 97 7.58 0.65 15.33
N LEU A 98 6.46 1.07 15.94
CA LEU A 98 6.39 2.29 16.76
C LEU A 98 6.47 2.01 18.27
N ALA A 99 6.21 0.80 18.71
CA ALA A 99 6.16 0.46 20.13
C ALA A 99 7.52 -0.07 20.62
N GLY A 100 8.28 0.79 21.28
CA GLY A 100 9.57 0.42 21.91
C GLY A 100 9.45 -0.63 23.02
N LEU A 101 8.30 -0.73 23.70
CA LEU A 101 7.94 -1.73 24.70
C LEU A 101 6.60 -2.33 24.35
N ARG A 102 6.62 -3.55 23.80
CA ARG A 102 5.43 -4.33 23.46
C ARG A 102 5.45 -5.68 24.15
N LYS A 103 4.28 -6.17 24.52
CA LYS A 103 4.11 -7.54 25.05
C LYS A 103 3.19 -8.30 24.11
N ILE A 104 3.77 -9.25 23.39
CA ILE A 104 3.05 -10.14 22.47
C ILE A 104 2.60 -11.38 23.24
N LYS A 105 1.34 -11.75 23.08
CA LYS A 105 0.73 -12.95 23.60
C LYS A 105 -0.18 -13.57 22.54
N GLU A 106 -0.71 -14.76 22.82
CA GLU A 106 -1.67 -15.42 21.93
C GLU A 106 -2.95 -14.61 21.74
N GLU A 107 -3.38 -13.88 22.75
CA GLU A 107 -4.59 -13.04 22.71
C GLU A 107 -4.40 -11.83 21.78
N GLY A 108 -3.20 -11.25 21.75
CA GLY A 108 -2.88 -10.03 21.01
C GLY A 108 -1.66 -9.32 21.58
N VAL A 109 -1.54 -8.04 21.28
CA VAL A 109 -0.39 -7.20 21.63
C VAL A 109 -0.83 -6.04 22.52
N THR A 110 -0.13 -5.87 23.65
CA THR A 110 -0.27 -4.67 24.50
C THR A 110 0.92 -3.76 24.27
N PHE A 111 0.64 -2.48 24.00
CA PHE A 111 1.66 -1.47 23.70
C PHE A 111 1.22 -0.09 24.17
N ARG A 112 2.04 0.95 23.98
CA ARG A 112 1.72 2.33 24.34
C ARG A 112 1.48 3.19 23.10
N SER A 113 0.45 4.04 23.17
CA SER A 113 0.20 5.07 22.16
C SER A 113 1.40 5.99 22.00
N HIS A 114 1.79 6.26 20.74
CA HIS A 114 2.86 7.22 20.43
C HIS A 114 2.44 8.68 20.63
N ILE A 115 1.16 8.95 20.86
CA ILE A 115 0.63 10.31 21.02
C ILE A 115 0.70 10.75 22.49
N ASP A 116 0.22 9.92 23.41
CA ASP A 116 0.03 10.25 24.82
C ASP A 116 0.50 9.17 25.79
N GLY A 117 1.02 8.06 25.27
CA GLY A 117 1.58 6.98 26.06
C GLY A 117 0.57 6.08 26.80
N HIS A 118 -0.74 6.26 26.60
CA HIS A 118 -1.70 5.36 27.22
C HIS A 118 -1.56 3.91 26.68
N LYS A 119 -1.97 2.93 27.47
CA LYS A 119 -1.92 1.51 27.07
C LYS A 119 -3.05 1.21 26.11
N ILE A 120 -2.69 0.54 25.01
CA ILE A 120 -3.60 0.00 24.00
C ILE A 120 -3.39 -1.52 23.95
N PHE A 121 -4.49 -2.26 23.89
CA PHE A 121 -4.50 -3.66 23.50
C PHE A 121 -5.07 -3.78 22.09
N MET A 122 -4.44 -4.56 21.24
CA MET A 122 -4.91 -4.87 19.90
C MET A 122 -4.62 -6.33 19.61
N GLY A 123 -5.64 -7.05 19.24
CA GLY A 123 -5.61 -8.41 18.76
C GLY A 123 -6.45 -8.54 17.49
N PRO A 124 -6.64 -9.77 17.01
CA PRO A 124 -7.45 -10.03 15.81
C PRO A 124 -8.85 -9.42 15.89
N GLU A 125 -9.56 -9.63 16.97
CA GLU A 125 -10.94 -9.14 17.14
C GLU A 125 -10.99 -7.62 17.21
N GLU A 126 -10.08 -6.98 17.95
CA GLU A 126 -10.02 -5.52 18.06
C GLU A 126 -9.67 -4.88 16.72
N SER A 127 -8.70 -5.45 15.98
CA SER A 127 -8.34 -4.97 14.64
C SER A 127 -9.52 -5.05 13.67
N MET A 128 -10.24 -6.18 13.65
CA MET A 128 -11.43 -6.34 12.81
C MET A 128 -12.55 -5.38 13.24
N GLN A 129 -12.77 -5.21 14.53
CA GLN A 129 -13.78 -4.26 15.04
C GLN A 129 -13.46 -2.80 14.63
N ILE A 130 -12.19 -2.39 14.73
CA ILE A 130 -11.75 -1.06 14.32
C ILE A 130 -11.98 -0.88 12.81
N GLN A 131 -11.55 -1.84 11.98
CA GLN A 131 -11.70 -1.76 10.52
C GLN A 131 -13.18 -1.81 10.08
N SER A 132 -14.03 -2.55 10.80
CA SER A 132 -15.48 -2.53 10.62
C SER A 132 -16.09 -1.15 10.93
N ASN A 133 -15.65 -0.50 12.01
CA ASN A 133 -16.08 0.87 12.35
C ASN A 133 -15.62 1.89 11.32
N LEU A 134 -14.41 1.71 10.75
CA LEU A 134 -13.87 2.52 9.65
C LEU A 134 -14.63 2.27 8.33
N ALA A 135 -15.28 1.12 8.20
CA ALA A 135 -16.09 0.71 7.05
C ALA A 135 -15.32 0.68 5.72
N SER A 136 -14.05 0.28 5.75
CA SER A 136 -13.25 0.13 4.54
C SER A 136 -13.83 -0.91 3.58
N THR A 137 -13.42 -0.87 2.33
CA THR A 137 -13.79 -1.86 1.31
C THR A 137 -13.09 -3.17 1.56
N ILE A 138 -11.78 -3.10 1.86
CA ILE A 138 -10.89 -4.22 2.10
C ILE A 138 -10.22 -4.02 3.46
N ALA A 139 -10.30 -5.02 4.32
CA ALA A 139 -9.59 -5.06 5.59
C ALA A 139 -8.46 -6.08 5.52
N MET A 140 -7.32 -5.75 6.17
CA MET A 140 -6.20 -6.68 6.33
C MET A 140 -6.33 -7.45 7.64
N ALA A 141 -6.05 -8.75 7.61
CA ALA A 141 -5.99 -9.55 8.83
C ALA A 141 -4.86 -9.06 9.76
N PHE A 142 -5.09 -9.14 11.07
CA PHE A 142 -4.08 -8.80 12.06
C PHE A 142 -2.97 -9.86 12.06
N ASP A 143 -1.72 -9.43 11.93
CA ASP A 143 -0.55 -10.28 11.77
C ASP A 143 0.59 -9.86 12.69
N GLU A 144 1.56 -10.73 12.85
CA GLU A 144 2.85 -10.41 13.44
C GLU A 144 3.91 -10.35 12.34
N CYS A 145 4.61 -9.21 12.24
CA CYS A 145 5.68 -8.99 11.27
C CYS A 145 7.05 -9.18 11.97
N PRO A 146 7.66 -10.36 11.89
CA PRO A 146 9.01 -10.59 12.44
C PRO A 146 10.05 -9.82 11.61
N SER A 147 11.15 -9.42 12.27
CA SER A 147 12.29 -8.80 11.58
C SER A 147 12.94 -9.78 10.60
N SER A 148 13.50 -9.28 9.49
CA SER A 148 14.27 -10.08 8.52
C SER A 148 15.49 -10.78 9.15
N VAL A 149 16.02 -10.24 10.25
CA VAL A 149 17.16 -10.80 11.00
C VAL A 149 16.74 -11.59 12.25
N ALA A 150 15.45 -11.92 12.39
CA ALA A 150 14.99 -12.70 13.54
C ALA A 150 15.45 -14.15 13.45
N GLU A 151 15.66 -14.77 14.63
CA GLU A 151 15.99 -16.19 14.73
C GLU A 151 14.87 -17.04 14.13
N ARG A 152 15.27 -18.12 13.44
CA ARG A 152 14.34 -19.01 12.74
C ARG A 152 13.21 -19.52 13.65
N SER A 153 13.54 -20.01 14.84
CA SER A 153 12.55 -20.53 15.79
C SER A 153 11.49 -19.48 16.18
N TYR A 154 11.91 -18.22 16.33
CA TYR A 154 10.97 -17.12 16.59
C TYR A 154 10.06 -16.87 15.39
N VAL A 155 10.60 -16.94 14.16
CA VAL A 155 9.80 -16.75 12.92
C VAL A 155 8.77 -17.87 12.79
N GLU A 156 9.14 -19.13 13.09
CA GLU A 156 8.21 -20.27 13.09
C GLU A 156 7.04 -20.06 14.08
N ASP A 157 7.33 -19.65 15.31
CA ASP A 157 6.32 -19.36 16.33
C ASP A 157 5.41 -18.16 15.93
N SER A 158 6.01 -17.12 15.36
CA SER A 158 5.30 -15.91 14.90
C SER A 158 4.36 -16.23 13.74
N VAL A 159 4.80 -17.01 12.77
CA VAL A 159 3.99 -17.44 11.62
C VAL A 159 2.84 -18.35 12.06
N ALA A 160 3.10 -19.30 12.96
CA ALA A 160 2.06 -20.14 13.52
C ALA A 160 0.99 -19.32 14.27
N ARG A 161 1.40 -18.29 15.02
CA ARG A 161 0.51 -17.35 15.70
C ARG A 161 -0.29 -16.52 14.67
N THR A 162 0.36 -16.00 13.65
CA THR A 162 -0.29 -15.24 12.57
C THR A 162 -1.38 -16.08 11.88
N THR A 163 -1.13 -17.36 11.64
CA THR A 163 -2.12 -18.29 11.08
C THR A 163 -3.35 -18.43 11.98
N ARG A 164 -3.15 -18.62 13.32
CA ARG A 164 -4.26 -18.67 14.28
C ARG A 164 -5.02 -17.34 14.37
N TRP A 165 -4.30 -16.23 14.36
CA TRP A 165 -4.89 -14.89 14.34
C TRP A 165 -5.73 -14.64 13.08
N LEU A 166 -5.27 -15.10 11.92
CA LEU A 166 -6.04 -15.02 10.68
C LEU A 166 -7.38 -15.75 10.78
N ALA A 167 -7.41 -16.95 11.37
CA ALA A 167 -8.65 -17.68 11.59
C ALA A 167 -9.62 -16.90 12.51
N ARG A 168 -9.10 -16.27 13.56
CA ARG A 168 -9.87 -15.39 14.46
C ARG A 168 -10.39 -14.16 13.73
N CYS A 169 -9.56 -13.49 12.91
CA CYS A 169 -9.97 -12.37 12.07
C CYS A 169 -11.13 -12.74 11.13
N LYS A 170 -11.03 -13.89 10.47
CA LYS A 170 -12.07 -14.39 9.57
C LYS A 170 -13.40 -14.62 10.30
N THR A 171 -13.35 -15.25 11.47
CA THR A 171 -14.53 -15.49 12.30
C THR A 171 -15.16 -14.17 12.77
N GLU A 172 -14.34 -13.25 13.27
CA GLU A 172 -14.84 -11.96 13.77
C GLU A 172 -15.39 -11.09 12.64
N MET A 173 -14.75 -11.07 11.46
CA MET A 173 -15.29 -10.33 10.32
C MET A 173 -16.67 -10.88 9.90
N ALA A 174 -16.84 -12.21 9.83
CA ALA A 174 -18.13 -12.81 9.50
C ALA A 174 -19.21 -12.38 10.51
N ARG A 175 -18.85 -12.38 11.80
CA ARG A 175 -19.75 -11.90 12.87
C ARG A 175 -20.10 -10.43 12.70
N LEU A 176 -19.11 -9.57 12.48
CA LEU A 176 -19.30 -8.11 12.30
C LEU A 176 -20.14 -7.80 11.07
N ASN A 177 -19.90 -8.47 9.94
CA ASN A 177 -20.66 -8.28 8.71
C ASN A 177 -22.13 -8.72 8.85
N SER A 178 -22.48 -9.54 9.85
CA SER A 178 -23.86 -9.96 10.13
C SER A 178 -24.64 -8.99 11.04
N LEU A 179 -23.96 -8.05 11.71
CA LEU A 179 -24.62 -7.12 12.63
C LEU A 179 -25.45 -6.07 11.88
N GLU A 180 -26.55 -5.66 12.49
CA GLU A 180 -27.47 -4.70 11.90
C GLU A 180 -26.85 -3.31 11.72
N ASP A 181 -26.04 -2.87 12.68
CA ASP A 181 -25.39 -1.55 12.74
C ASP A 181 -24.05 -1.45 12.01
N THR A 182 -23.62 -2.52 11.32
CA THR A 182 -22.43 -2.51 10.48
C THR A 182 -22.66 -1.70 9.21
N ILE A 183 -21.81 -0.71 8.96
CA ILE A 183 -21.92 0.20 7.81
C ILE A 183 -21.65 -0.54 6.50
N ASN A 184 -20.52 -1.27 6.41
CA ASN A 184 -20.17 -2.06 5.26
C ASN A 184 -20.28 -3.57 5.58
N LYS A 185 -21.39 -4.18 5.27
CA LYS A 185 -21.63 -5.63 5.50
C LYS A 185 -20.94 -6.54 4.50
N ASN A 186 -20.33 -5.98 3.47
CA ASN A 186 -19.59 -6.69 2.42
C ASN A 186 -18.10 -6.34 2.45
N GLN A 187 -17.57 -6.05 3.64
CA GLN A 187 -16.14 -5.79 3.80
C GLN A 187 -15.36 -7.07 3.49
N LEU A 188 -14.33 -6.94 2.64
CA LEU A 188 -13.48 -8.03 2.18
C LEU A 188 -12.30 -8.23 3.12
N LEU A 189 -11.78 -9.46 3.23
CA LEU A 189 -10.65 -9.80 4.08
C LEU A 189 -9.48 -10.31 3.26
N PHE A 190 -8.31 -9.67 3.41
CA PHE A 190 -7.05 -10.15 2.88
C PHE A 190 -6.20 -10.74 4.01
N GLY A 191 -5.65 -11.96 3.78
CA GLY A 191 -4.67 -12.58 4.66
C GLY A 191 -3.26 -12.13 4.33
N ILE A 192 -2.34 -12.26 5.30
CA ILE A 192 -0.95 -11.83 5.14
C ILE A 192 -0.02 -13.01 5.31
N ASN A 193 0.76 -13.33 4.26
CA ASN A 193 1.87 -14.26 4.32
C ASN A 193 3.05 -13.61 5.05
N GLN A 194 3.61 -14.32 6.03
CA GLN A 194 4.81 -13.96 6.77
C GLN A 194 5.83 -15.11 6.71
N GLY A 195 7.07 -14.90 7.14
CA GLY A 195 8.12 -15.92 7.12
C GLY A 195 9.54 -15.35 7.02
N ALA A 196 9.70 -14.03 7.21
CA ALA A 196 10.98 -13.34 7.05
C ALA A 196 11.64 -13.71 5.70
N ILE A 197 12.88 -14.18 5.71
CA ILE A 197 13.65 -14.58 4.52
C ILE A 197 13.76 -16.11 4.37
N PHE A 198 12.95 -16.90 5.07
CA PHE A 198 13.01 -18.37 5.05
C PHE A 198 12.01 -18.94 4.02
N ASP A 199 12.53 -19.51 2.94
CA ASP A 199 11.75 -20.01 1.80
C ASP A 199 10.68 -21.02 2.21
N ASP A 200 11.07 -22.04 2.96
CA ASP A 200 10.17 -23.11 3.40
C ASP A 200 9.04 -22.59 4.29
N ILE A 201 9.34 -21.68 5.23
CA ILE A 201 8.33 -21.05 6.09
C ILE A 201 7.36 -20.21 5.23
N ARG A 202 7.87 -19.45 4.27
CA ARG A 202 7.05 -18.67 3.33
C ARG A 202 6.11 -19.55 2.51
N ILE A 203 6.63 -20.63 1.94
CA ILE A 203 5.88 -21.58 1.13
C ILE A 203 4.79 -22.26 1.96
N ASP A 204 5.14 -22.79 3.13
CA ASP A 204 4.19 -23.51 3.98
C ASP A 204 3.10 -22.58 4.50
N HIS A 205 3.47 -21.34 4.88
CA HIS A 205 2.48 -20.35 5.30
C HIS A 205 1.57 -19.90 4.12
N ALA A 206 2.13 -19.74 2.92
CA ALA A 206 1.31 -19.41 1.74
C ALA A 206 0.26 -20.48 1.46
N LYS A 207 0.62 -21.76 1.54
CA LYS A 207 -0.32 -22.89 1.43
C LYS A 207 -1.37 -22.86 2.53
N ALA A 208 -0.95 -22.70 3.79
CA ALA A 208 -1.86 -22.69 4.94
C ALA A 208 -2.92 -21.57 4.88
N ILE A 209 -2.51 -20.33 4.51
CA ILE A 209 -3.48 -19.25 4.38
C ILE A 209 -4.37 -19.39 3.14
N SER A 210 -3.88 -20.02 2.07
CA SER A 210 -4.64 -20.27 0.85
C SER A 210 -5.84 -21.21 1.09
N GLU A 211 -5.68 -22.20 1.97
CA GLU A 211 -6.75 -23.11 2.40
C GLU A 211 -7.90 -22.39 3.12
N MET A 212 -7.66 -21.22 3.66
CA MET A 212 -8.70 -20.42 4.34
C MET A 212 -9.68 -19.73 3.40
N ASN A 213 -9.47 -19.77 2.10
CA ASN A 213 -10.33 -19.18 1.06
C ASN A 213 -10.75 -17.73 1.38
N LEU A 214 -9.79 -16.83 1.35
CA LEU A 214 -9.97 -15.39 1.59
C LEU A 214 -10.28 -14.63 0.28
N ASP A 215 -10.57 -13.34 0.40
CA ASP A 215 -10.86 -12.49 -0.76
C ASP A 215 -9.58 -12.05 -1.50
N GLY A 216 -8.43 -12.08 -0.83
CA GLY A 216 -7.11 -11.78 -1.37
C GLY A 216 -6.00 -12.14 -0.40
N TYR A 217 -4.75 -12.06 -0.86
CA TYR A 217 -3.58 -12.47 -0.12
C TYR A 217 -2.47 -11.46 -0.26
N ALA A 218 -1.83 -11.12 0.84
CA ALA A 218 -0.70 -10.21 0.85
C ALA A 218 0.60 -10.94 1.20
N VAL A 219 1.72 -10.45 0.69
CA VAL A 219 3.08 -10.78 1.12
C VAL A 219 3.56 -9.63 2.01
N GLY A 220 3.66 -9.89 3.30
CA GLY A 220 4.12 -8.93 4.29
C GLY A 220 5.57 -9.18 4.74
N GLY A 221 6.11 -8.28 5.57
CA GLY A 221 7.43 -8.43 6.16
C GLY A 221 8.59 -8.34 5.17
N LEU A 222 8.39 -7.65 4.05
CA LEU A 222 9.41 -7.28 3.08
C LEU A 222 9.59 -5.76 3.05
N ALA A 223 10.69 -5.28 2.44
CA ALA A 223 11.12 -3.87 2.47
C ALA A 223 11.37 -3.36 3.91
N VAL A 224 11.85 -4.22 4.79
CA VAL A 224 12.14 -3.95 6.21
C VAL A 224 13.62 -4.16 6.57
N GLY A 225 14.51 -4.21 5.57
CA GLY A 225 15.96 -4.30 5.75
C GLY A 225 16.70 -5.32 4.88
N GLU A 226 15.98 -6.18 4.19
CA GLU A 226 16.54 -7.10 3.20
C GLU A 226 16.96 -6.37 1.91
N SER A 227 17.80 -7.00 1.09
CA SER A 227 18.15 -6.50 -0.25
C SER A 227 16.99 -6.64 -1.23
N HIS A 228 17.06 -5.91 -2.37
CA HIS A 228 16.06 -6.06 -3.42
C HIS A 228 16.08 -7.46 -4.02
N GLU A 229 17.25 -8.07 -4.15
CA GLU A 229 17.42 -9.44 -4.66
C GLU A 229 16.75 -10.45 -3.73
N GLU A 230 16.93 -10.32 -2.42
CA GLU A 230 16.24 -11.17 -1.43
C GLU A 230 14.73 -10.99 -1.48
N MET A 231 14.23 -9.75 -1.58
CA MET A 231 12.81 -9.48 -1.74
C MET A 231 12.25 -10.15 -3.00
N TYR A 232 12.94 -10.04 -4.15
CA TYR A 232 12.50 -10.67 -5.39
C TYR A 232 12.53 -12.20 -5.30
N HIS A 233 13.56 -12.77 -4.67
CA HIS A 233 13.65 -14.20 -4.41
C HIS A 233 12.46 -14.69 -3.57
N ILE A 234 12.12 -13.99 -2.49
CA ILE A 234 10.97 -14.34 -1.65
C ILE A 234 9.65 -14.26 -2.43
N LEU A 235 9.50 -13.31 -3.34
CA LEU A 235 8.32 -13.28 -4.23
C LEU A 235 8.30 -14.49 -5.18
N ASP A 236 9.44 -14.85 -5.77
CA ASP A 236 9.56 -16.00 -6.68
C ASP A 236 9.17 -17.32 -5.99
N VAL A 237 9.48 -17.48 -4.69
CA VAL A 237 9.13 -18.71 -3.94
C VAL A 237 7.75 -18.67 -3.30
N THR A 238 7.18 -17.49 -3.05
CA THR A 238 5.92 -17.35 -2.30
C THR A 238 4.70 -17.26 -3.22
N VAL A 239 4.76 -16.37 -4.22
CA VAL A 239 3.59 -16.04 -5.06
C VAL A 239 3.03 -17.26 -5.81
N PRO A 240 3.84 -18.22 -6.31
CA PRO A 240 3.31 -19.41 -6.96
C PRO A 240 2.44 -20.32 -6.06
N HIS A 241 2.49 -20.15 -4.75
CA HIS A 241 1.70 -20.90 -3.77
C HIS A 241 0.46 -20.17 -3.28
N LEU A 242 0.21 -18.94 -3.76
CA LEU A 242 -1.00 -18.20 -3.53
C LEU A 242 -2.02 -18.48 -4.65
N PRO A 243 -3.35 -18.38 -4.38
CA PRO A 243 -4.37 -18.65 -5.40
C PRO A 243 -4.30 -17.66 -6.56
N LEU A 244 -4.16 -18.18 -7.78
CA LEU A 244 -4.07 -17.37 -9.01
C LEU A 244 -5.32 -16.51 -9.24
N GLU A 245 -6.49 -17.02 -8.85
CA GLU A 245 -7.81 -16.37 -9.03
C GLU A 245 -8.15 -15.39 -7.92
N LYS A 246 -7.15 -14.98 -7.16
CA LYS A 246 -7.28 -13.99 -6.08
C LYS A 246 -6.19 -12.93 -6.23
N PRO A 247 -6.46 -11.68 -5.81
CA PRO A 247 -5.44 -10.64 -5.85
C PRO A 247 -4.28 -10.94 -4.90
N THR A 248 -3.05 -10.66 -5.37
CA THR A 248 -1.82 -10.72 -4.60
C THR A 248 -1.34 -9.30 -4.30
N TYR A 249 -1.10 -8.98 -3.04
CA TYR A 249 -0.69 -7.67 -2.57
C TYR A 249 0.71 -7.71 -1.94
N LEU A 250 1.65 -6.92 -2.44
CA LEU A 250 2.97 -6.71 -1.83
C LEU A 250 2.95 -5.45 -0.97
N MET A 251 3.01 -5.63 0.35
CA MET A 251 2.81 -4.56 1.32
C MET A 251 4.04 -3.64 1.44
N GLY A 252 3.79 -2.33 1.44
CA GLY A 252 4.81 -1.32 1.71
C GLY A 252 5.82 -1.08 0.58
N VAL A 253 5.63 -1.69 -0.59
CA VAL A 253 6.55 -1.61 -1.74
C VAL A 253 5.91 -0.80 -2.87
N GLY A 254 6.57 0.13 -3.52
CA GLY A 254 7.92 0.64 -3.23
C GLY A 254 8.37 1.64 -4.26
N THR A 255 9.59 1.48 -4.72
CA THR A 255 10.09 2.29 -5.84
C THR A 255 9.45 1.85 -7.16
N PRO A 256 9.45 2.71 -8.20
CA PRO A 256 8.96 2.29 -9.52
C PRO A 256 9.60 1.01 -10.06
N ALA A 257 10.91 0.83 -9.83
CA ALA A 257 11.62 -0.37 -10.24
C ALA A 257 11.14 -1.63 -9.48
N ASN A 258 10.95 -1.53 -8.16
CA ASN A 258 10.43 -2.65 -7.36
C ASN A 258 9.02 -3.07 -7.81
N ILE A 259 8.16 -2.11 -8.15
CA ILE A 259 6.81 -2.38 -8.64
C ILE A 259 6.88 -3.15 -9.96
N LEU A 260 7.71 -2.70 -10.92
CA LEU A 260 7.89 -3.39 -12.20
C LEU A 260 8.38 -4.84 -12.02
N GLU A 261 9.34 -5.06 -11.13
CA GLU A 261 9.86 -6.40 -10.83
C GLU A 261 8.83 -7.29 -10.12
N ALA A 262 8.02 -6.72 -9.23
CA ALA A 262 7.00 -7.49 -8.51
C ALA A 262 5.79 -7.84 -9.40
N VAL A 263 5.37 -6.95 -10.31
CA VAL A 263 4.33 -7.26 -11.32
C VAL A 263 4.76 -8.42 -12.21
N ASP A 264 6.03 -8.49 -12.62
CA ASP A 264 6.59 -9.61 -13.42
C ASP A 264 6.50 -10.95 -12.67
N ARG A 265 6.35 -10.90 -11.34
CA ARG A 265 6.20 -12.05 -10.43
C ARG A 265 4.76 -12.34 -10.02
N GLY A 266 3.79 -11.61 -10.58
CA GLY A 266 2.35 -11.86 -10.38
C GLY A 266 1.72 -11.07 -9.23
N VAL A 267 2.34 -9.98 -8.80
CA VAL A 267 1.76 -9.08 -7.78
C VAL A 267 0.82 -8.05 -8.41
N ASP A 268 -0.31 -7.81 -7.78
CA ASP A 268 -1.43 -7.02 -8.30
C ASP A 268 -1.65 -5.69 -7.55
N PHE A 269 -1.42 -5.67 -6.24
CA PHE A 269 -1.66 -4.51 -5.37
C PHE A 269 -0.36 -4.04 -4.74
N PHE A 270 -0.21 -2.73 -4.65
CA PHE A 270 0.96 -2.05 -4.09
C PHE A 270 0.54 -0.86 -3.25
N ASP A 271 1.32 -0.57 -2.21
CA ASP A 271 1.28 0.68 -1.49
C ASP A 271 2.69 1.11 -1.09
N CYS A 272 2.93 2.38 -0.98
CA CYS A 272 4.15 2.90 -0.37
C CYS A 272 3.96 4.38 -0.01
N VAL A 273 4.58 4.81 1.07
CA VAL A 273 4.62 6.23 1.45
C VAL A 273 5.65 7.03 0.63
N TYR A 274 6.50 6.39 -0.17
CA TYR A 274 7.58 7.06 -0.92
C TYR A 274 7.10 8.19 -1.83
N PRO A 275 6.04 8.04 -2.64
CA PRO A 275 5.61 9.13 -3.51
C PRO A 275 5.30 10.41 -2.73
N SER A 276 4.50 10.32 -1.67
CA SER A 276 4.12 11.47 -0.85
C SER A 276 5.27 11.93 0.05
N ARG A 277 6.04 11.02 0.65
CA ARG A 277 7.20 11.36 1.48
C ARG A 277 8.27 12.09 0.67
N ASN A 278 8.68 11.54 -0.46
CA ASN A 278 9.67 12.15 -1.35
C ASN A 278 9.17 13.50 -1.89
N GLY A 279 7.91 13.58 -2.34
CA GLY A 279 7.31 14.82 -2.81
C GLY A 279 7.36 15.94 -1.77
N ARG A 280 7.06 15.64 -0.51
CA ARG A 280 7.16 16.63 0.59
C ARG A 280 8.58 17.16 0.81
N HIS A 281 9.59 16.41 0.38
CA HIS A 281 11.00 16.81 0.46
C HIS A 281 11.57 17.27 -0.90
N GLY A 282 10.70 17.65 -1.86
CA GLY A 282 11.09 18.17 -3.16
C GLY A 282 11.70 17.15 -4.11
N HIS A 283 11.61 15.86 -3.78
CA HIS A 283 12.05 14.78 -4.66
C HIS A 283 10.87 14.29 -5.50
N VAL A 284 11.02 14.34 -6.82
CA VAL A 284 9.99 13.95 -7.78
C VAL A 284 10.46 12.83 -8.69
N TYR A 285 9.54 11.94 -9.07
CA TYR A 285 9.79 10.83 -9.99
C TYR A 285 9.46 11.24 -11.42
N THR A 286 10.28 10.83 -12.35
CA THR A 286 10.07 11.03 -13.79
C THR A 286 10.46 9.76 -14.55
N ASN A 287 10.05 9.63 -15.81
CA ASN A 287 10.47 8.54 -16.69
C ASN A 287 11.99 8.48 -16.93
N GLN A 288 12.69 9.53 -16.56
CA GLN A 288 14.15 9.64 -16.62
C GLN A 288 14.80 9.56 -15.23
N GLY A 289 14.11 8.97 -14.22
CA GLY A 289 14.60 8.84 -12.86
C GLY A 289 14.18 9.98 -11.93
N LYS A 290 14.77 9.99 -10.74
CA LYS A 290 14.39 10.88 -9.63
C LYS A 290 15.10 12.23 -9.74
N ARG A 291 14.39 13.33 -9.46
CA ARG A 291 14.92 14.71 -9.44
C ARG A 291 14.74 15.33 -8.06
N ASN A 292 15.73 16.10 -7.62
CA ASN A 292 15.63 16.93 -6.42
C ASN A 292 15.43 18.39 -6.82
N LEU A 293 14.23 18.92 -6.67
CA LEU A 293 13.87 20.27 -7.10
C LEU A 293 14.50 21.38 -6.21
N PHE A 294 15.16 21.05 -5.10
CA PHE A 294 15.96 22.01 -4.34
C PHE A 294 17.26 22.39 -5.05
N ASN A 295 17.72 21.62 -6.05
CA ASN A 295 18.98 21.87 -6.74
C ASN A 295 18.98 23.23 -7.45
N ALA A 296 20.11 23.94 -7.38
CA ALA A 296 20.27 25.28 -7.95
C ALA A 296 20.03 25.32 -9.46
N LYS A 297 20.35 24.25 -10.19
CA LYS A 297 20.13 24.13 -11.64
C LYS A 297 18.68 24.38 -12.10
N TYR A 298 17.72 24.30 -11.18
CA TYR A 298 16.30 24.52 -11.49
C TYR A 298 15.82 25.95 -11.21
N GLU A 299 16.68 26.86 -10.77
CA GLU A 299 16.30 28.22 -10.36
C GLU A 299 15.64 29.03 -11.48
N LEU A 300 16.18 28.92 -12.69
CA LEU A 300 15.68 29.59 -13.89
C LEU A 300 15.01 28.61 -14.88
N ASP A 301 14.70 27.39 -14.45
CA ASP A 301 14.13 26.36 -15.32
C ASP A 301 12.62 26.57 -15.49
N GLN A 302 12.21 27.04 -16.67
CA GLN A 302 10.84 27.31 -17.03
C GLN A 302 10.05 26.05 -17.41
N ARG A 303 10.70 24.90 -17.58
CA ARG A 303 10.05 23.63 -17.95
C ARG A 303 9.24 23.07 -16.79
N PRO A 304 8.20 22.23 -17.08
CA PRO A 304 7.48 21.48 -16.04
C PRO A 304 8.40 20.46 -15.36
N ILE A 305 7.92 19.83 -14.28
CA ILE A 305 8.65 18.71 -13.62
C ILE A 305 9.05 17.66 -14.64
N GLU A 306 8.12 17.28 -15.51
CA GLU A 306 8.32 16.34 -16.61
C GLU A 306 7.58 16.83 -17.85
N GLU A 307 8.27 16.91 -18.98
CA GLU A 307 7.68 17.31 -20.27
C GLU A 307 6.70 16.24 -20.74
N GLY A 308 5.54 16.67 -21.24
CA GLY A 308 4.46 15.77 -21.65
C GLY A 308 3.57 15.25 -20.51
N CYS A 309 3.96 15.41 -19.25
CA CYS A 309 3.15 15.00 -18.11
C CYS A 309 1.89 15.84 -17.97
N GLN A 310 0.73 15.18 -17.80
CA GLN A 310 -0.59 15.82 -17.72
C GLN A 310 -1.06 16.07 -16.28
N CYS A 311 -0.23 15.90 -15.27
CA CYS A 311 -0.63 16.19 -13.90
C CYS A 311 -0.88 17.69 -13.68
N PRO A 312 -1.71 18.07 -12.69
CA PRO A 312 -2.01 19.48 -12.41
C PRO A 312 -0.76 20.35 -12.17
N ALA A 313 0.30 19.78 -11.57
CA ALA A 313 1.55 20.49 -11.34
C ALA A 313 2.28 20.80 -12.66
N CYS A 314 2.46 19.81 -13.53
CA CYS A 314 3.21 19.98 -14.78
C CYS A 314 2.47 20.84 -15.81
N ARG A 315 1.14 20.79 -15.85
CA ARG A 315 0.34 21.63 -16.76
C ARG A 315 0.40 23.11 -16.45
N ASN A 316 0.68 23.48 -15.19
CA ASN A 316 0.48 24.85 -14.74
C ASN A 316 1.75 25.53 -14.19
N TYR A 317 2.79 24.76 -13.79
CA TYR A 317 3.91 25.33 -13.03
C TYR A 317 5.27 24.86 -13.53
N SER A 318 6.25 25.78 -13.50
CA SER A 318 7.64 25.50 -13.85
C SER A 318 8.43 24.92 -12.65
N ARG A 319 9.52 24.24 -12.96
CA ARG A 319 10.48 23.77 -11.94
C ARG A 319 11.03 24.93 -11.10
N GLY A 320 11.31 26.07 -11.75
CA GLY A 320 11.81 27.27 -11.07
C GLY A 320 10.83 27.79 -10.03
N TYR A 321 9.54 27.88 -10.38
CA TYR A 321 8.51 28.30 -9.42
C TYR A 321 8.33 27.30 -8.28
N ILE A 322 8.24 26.01 -8.59
CA ILE A 322 8.12 24.98 -7.55
C ILE A 322 9.35 25.01 -6.62
N ARG A 323 10.57 25.15 -7.15
CA ARG A 323 11.78 25.32 -6.35
C ARG A 323 11.68 26.54 -5.42
N HIS A 324 11.22 27.69 -5.94
CA HIS A 324 11.00 28.88 -5.12
C HIS A 324 10.06 28.59 -3.95
N LEU A 325 8.91 27.96 -4.20
CA LEU A 325 7.95 27.61 -3.15
C LEU A 325 8.57 26.67 -2.09
N LEU A 326 9.33 25.65 -2.52
CA LEU A 326 10.03 24.74 -1.62
C LEU A 326 11.07 25.48 -0.75
N LYS A 327 11.84 26.40 -1.34
CA LYS A 327 12.82 27.23 -0.62
C LYS A 327 12.15 28.20 0.35
N ALA A 328 11.02 28.77 -0.03
CA ALA A 328 10.20 29.64 0.82
C ALA A 328 9.41 28.87 1.88
N LYS A 329 9.47 27.50 1.87
CA LYS A 329 8.69 26.61 2.75
C LYS A 329 7.17 26.79 2.59
N GLU A 330 6.71 27.21 1.41
CA GLU A 330 5.30 27.29 1.08
C GLU A 330 4.71 25.89 0.88
N MET A 331 3.58 25.61 1.53
CA MET A 331 2.91 24.30 1.45
C MET A 331 2.51 23.92 0.03
N LEU A 332 2.24 24.92 -0.84
CA LEU A 332 1.91 24.67 -2.24
C LEU A 332 3.05 23.94 -2.98
N GLY A 333 4.33 24.28 -2.70
CA GLY A 333 5.46 23.59 -3.33
C GLY A 333 5.48 22.10 -3.00
N MET A 334 5.26 21.76 -1.73
CA MET A 334 5.12 20.38 -1.26
C MET A 334 3.93 19.67 -1.94
N ARG A 335 2.75 20.30 -1.95
CA ARG A 335 1.54 19.75 -2.56
C ARG A 335 1.74 19.44 -4.04
N LEU A 336 2.35 20.34 -4.80
CA LEU A 336 2.59 20.15 -6.24
C LEU A 336 3.52 18.96 -6.52
N CYS A 337 4.59 18.81 -5.73
CA CYS A 337 5.49 17.65 -5.82
C CYS A 337 4.78 16.34 -5.47
N VAL A 338 3.94 16.33 -4.44
CA VAL A 338 3.19 15.13 -4.04
C VAL A 338 2.18 14.75 -5.11
N LEU A 339 1.41 15.72 -5.63
CA LEU A 339 0.45 15.48 -6.73
C LEU A 339 1.12 14.89 -7.97
N HIS A 340 2.27 15.46 -8.36
CA HIS A 340 3.03 14.91 -9.48
C HIS A 340 3.46 13.46 -9.24
N ASN A 341 4.02 13.17 -8.07
CA ASN A 341 4.48 11.82 -7.75
C ASN A 341 3.33 10.79 -7.74
N LEU A 342 2.18 11.14 -7.14
CA LEU A 342 1.02 10.24 -7.13
C LEU A 342 0.47 10.02 -8.55
N TYR A 343 0.40 11.08 -9.35
CA TYR A 343 0.02 10.98 -10.75
C TYR A 343 0.99 10.08 -11.53
N PHE A 344 2.29 10.23 -11.34
CA PHE A 344 3.31 9.40 -11.97
C PHE A 344 3.10 7.92 -11.66
N TYR A 345 2.87 7.56 -10.39
CA TYR A 345 2.62 6.17 -10.00
C TYR A 345 1.30 5.65 -10.61
N ASN A 346 0.22 6.41 -10.53
CA ASN A 346 -1.07 6.00 -11.10
C ASN A 346 -1.00 5.81 -12.62
N THR A 347 -0.28 6.69 -13.32
CA THR A 347 -0.05 6.60 -14.77
C THR A 347 0.79 5.39 -15.13
N MET A 348 1.89 5.14 -14.40
CA MET A 348 2.74 3.97 -14.58
C MET A 348 1.92 2.68 -14.43
N MET A 349 1.04 2.59 -13.43
CA MET A 349 0.16 1.42 -13.28
C MET A 349 -0.81 1.26 -14.46
N SER A 350 -1.31 2.36 -15.02
CA SER A 350 -2.14 2.31 -16.23
C SER A 350 -1.37 1.81 -17.45
N GLU A 351 -0.14 2.28 -17.63
CA GLU A 351 0.76 1.84 -18.70
C GLU A 351 1.14 0.35 -18.54
N ILE A 352 1.36 -0.11 -17.30
CA ILE A 352 1.60 -1.54 -16.98
C ILE A 352 0.41 -2.38 -17.42
N ARG A 353 -0.81 -2.01 -17.05
CA ARG A 353 -2.04 -2.74 -17.47
C ARG A 353 -2.15 -2.83 -18.97
N GLN A 354 -1.93 -1.72 -19.68
CA GLN A 354 -1.95 -1.68 -21.13
C GLN A 354 -0.86 -2.59 -21.74
N ALA A 355 0.37 -2.55 -21.21
CA ALA A 355 1.46 -3.37 -21.70
C ALA A 355 1.18 -4.88 -21.51
N ILE A 356 0.52 -5.27 -20.41
CA ILE A 356 0.09 -6.67 -20.19
C ILE A 356 -0.99 -7.07 -21.20
N GLU A 357 -2.01 -6.23 -21.42
CA GLU A 357 -3.07 -6.48 -22.42
C GLU A 357 -2.52 -6.64 -23.84
N GLU A 358 -1.46 -5.90 -24.18
CA GLU A 358 -0.79 -5.93 -25.49
C GLU A 358 0.28 -7.03 -25.59
N GLY A 359 0.56 -7.81 -24.53
CA GLY A 359 1.56 -8.88 -24.53
C GLY A 359 3.01 -8.39 -24.66
N ARG A 360 3.31 -7.16 -24.25
CA ARG A 360 4.64 -6.53 -24.34
C ARG A 360 5.19 -6.06 -22.99
N TYR A 361 4.72 -6.65 -21.89
CA TYR A 361 5.11 -6.20 -20.56
C TYR A 361 6.62 -6.26 -20.30
N LYS A 362 7.27 -7.32 -20.76
CA LYS A 362 8.73 -7.48 -20.59
C LYS A 362 9.52 -6.36 -21.30
N GLU A 363 9.08 -5.97 -22.49
CA GLU A 363 9.69 -4.87 -23.24
C GLU A 363 9.46 -3.52 -22.52
N TYR A 364 8.23 -3.28 -22.10
CA TYR A 364 7.87 -2.09 -21.32
C TYR A 364 8.70 -1.98 -20.04
N LYS A 365 8.79 -3.06 -19.25
CA LYS A 365 9.61 -3.12 -18.03
C LYS A 365 11.06 -2.75 -18.33
N LYS A 366 11.67 -3.35 -19.35
CA LYS A 366 13.06 -3.07 -19.75
C LYS A 366 13.27 -1.59 -20.05
N GLN A 367 12.42 -1.01 -20.91
CA GLN A 367 12.51 0.40 -21.30
C GLN A 367 12.39 1.34 -20.09
N LYS A 368 11.46 1.08 -19.16
CA LYS A 368 11.30 1.89 -17.95
C LYS A 368 12.50 1.79 -17.02
N LEU A 369 13.03 0.59 -16.79
CA LEU A 369 14.21 0.39 -15.95
C LEU A 369 15.45 1.08 -16.51
N GLU A 370 15.69 1.01 -17.83
CA GLU A 370 16.77 1.74 -18.49
C GLU A 370 16.63 3.26 -18.27
N GLY A 371 15.42 3.81 -18.45
CA GLY A 371 15.13 5.23 -18.21
C GLY A 371 15.40 5.68 -16.77
N PHE A 372 15.14 4.84 -15.78
CA PHE A 372 15.40 5.16 -14.38
C PHE A 372 16.92 5.16 -14.07
N LEU A 373 17.70 4.28 -14.70
CA LEU A 373 19.14 4.16 -14.48
C LEU A 373 19.97 5.26 -15.13
N GLU A 374 19.49 5.90 -16.21
CA GLU A 374 20.25 6.96 -16.91
C GLU A 374 20.55 8.20 -16.06
N ASN A 375 19.78 8.48 -15.03
CA ASN A 375 19.93 9.65 -14.18
C ASN A 375 20.64 9.38 -12.84
N ASP A 376 20.75 8.16 -12.39
CA ASP A 376 21.55 7.83 -11.20
C ASP A 376 23.07 7.98 -11.47
N LYS A 377 23.45 8.15 -12.75
CA LYS A 377 24.84 8.39 -13.22
C LYS A 377 25.18 9.87 -13.47
N LYS A 378 24.23 10.79 -13.35
CA LYS A 378 24.40 12.26 -13.52
C LYS A 378 24.04 13.01 -12.24
#